data_1b41b13269d3c994335bf6e8ffadbd8a
#
_entry.id   1b41b13269d3c994335bf6e8ffadbd8a
#
_cell.length_a   1.000
_cell.length_b   1.000
_cell.length_c   1.000
_cell.angle_alpha   90.00
_cell.angle_beta   90.00
_cell.angle_gamma   90.00
#
_symmetry.space_group_name_H-M   'P 1'
#
loop_
_entity.id
_entity.type
_entity.pdbx_description
1 polymer ?
#
loop_
_entity_poly.entity_id
_entity_poly.type
_entity_poly.pdbx_seq_one_letter_code
_entity_poly.pdbx_strand_id
1 'polypeptide(L)'
;MGALLAFLPQGNAQDFSDLDKSPMDAAYYPPRAAFRAFAKTDEEKAASQPVIRVLYSRPQMKEREVFGGIVKYGETWRLGANESTEIHFYKDVAIGGKEVKAGRYTVYATPGEKEWEVVFNTDLDGWGAYAYNPENNVASITVPAEASDKPIEAFSIAFEQADNGAHMIMGWENTVVRVPIEF
;
A
#
# COMPACT_ATOMS: atom_id res chain seq x y z
N MET A 1 -23.34 61.02 -19.75
CA MET A 1 -22.05 60.31 -19.59
C MET A 1 -22.27 59.24 -18.52
N GLY A 2 -22.51 57.99 -18.95
CA GLY A 2 -22.68 56.87 -18.06
C GLY A 2 -21.33 56.16 -17.88
N ALA A 3 -20.85 56.07 -16.67
CA ALA A 3 -19.64 55.30 -16.34
C ALA A 3 -19.97 53.80 -16.36
N LEU A 4 -19.37 53.08 -17.29
CA LEU A 4 -19.41 51.64 -17.36
C LEU A 4 -18.45 51.09 -16.29
N LEU A 5 -18.99 50.63 -15.16
CA LEU A 5 -18.23 49.88 -14.15
C LEU A 5 -17.92 48.50 -14.73
N ALA A 6 -16.68 48.30 -15.17
CA ALA A 6 -16.17 46.99 -15.54
C ALA A 6 -16.06 46.14 -14.26
N PHE A 7 -16.92 45.13 -14.13
CA PHE A 7 -16.74 44.02 -13.15
C PHE A 7 -15.54 43.22 -13.61
N LEU A 8 -14.40 43.37 -12.96
CA LEU A 8 -13.30 42.40 -13.05
C LEU A 8 -13.74 41.18 -12.29
N PRO A 9 -13.68 39.99 -12.91
CA PRO A 9 -13.91 38.77 -12.16
C PRO A 9 -12.85 38.67 -11.05
N GLN A 10 -13.30 38.64 -9.79
CA GLN A 10 -12.43 38.25 -8.68
C GLN A 10 -12.03 36.81 -8.94
N GLY A 11 -10.79 36.58 -9.34
CA GLY A 11 -10.22 35.26 -9.38
C GLY A 11 -10.23 34.69 -7.95
N ASN A 12 -11.05 33.66 -7.71
CA ASN A 12 -10.97 32.91 -6.46
C ASN A 12 -9.56 32.31 -6.39
N ALA A 13 -8.77 32.73 -5.41
CA ALA A 13 -7.50 32.11 -5.13
C ALA A 13 -7.81 30.62 -4.80
N GLN A 14 -7.14 29.71 -5.49
CA GLN A 14 -7.27 28.27 -5.21
C GLN A 14 -6.64 28.01 -3.83
N ASP A 15 -7.44 27.58 -2.88
CA ASP A 15 -6.93 27.08 -1.61
C ASP A 15 -6.43 25.63 -1.79
N PHE A 16 -5.17 25.40 -1.45
CA PHE A 16 -4.60 24.04 -1.43
C PHE A 16 -4.71 23.45 -0.04
N SER A 17 -4.97 22.15 0.03
CA SER A 17 -4.99 21.42 1.29
C SER A 17 -3.61 21.39 1.93
N ASP A 18 -3.57 21.38 3.26
CA ASP A 18 -2.34 21.08 4.02
C ASP A 18 -1.82 19.69 3.69
N LEU A 19 -0.53 19.46 3.97
CA LEU A 19 0.06 18.13 3.85
C LEU A 19 -0.61 17.17 4.83
N ASP A 20 -0.99 15.99 4.33
CA ASP A 20 -1.56 14.96 5.19
C ASP A 20 -0.54 14.45 6.21
N LYS A 21 -1.02 14.12 7.42
CA LYS A 21 -0.18 13.60 8.52
C LYS A 21 0.27 12.16 8.31
N SER A 22 -0.34 11.46 7.36
CA SER A 22 -0.03 10.11 6.92
C SER A 22 0.31 10.14 5.43
N PRO A 23 1.49 10.65 5.04
CA PRO A 23 1.82 10.86 3.64
C PRO A 23 1.75 9.57 2.85
N MET A 24 1.30 9.67 1.60
CA MET A 24 1.32 8.55 0.66
C MET A 24 2.75 8.25 0.21
N ASP A 25 3.07 6.97 0.07
CA ASP A 25 4.36 6.46 -0.37
C ASP A 25 4.16 5.33 -1.39
N ALA A 26 5.25 4.93 -2.02
CA ALA A 26 5.27 3.86 -3.00
C ALA A 26 6.41 2.87 -2.72
N ALA A 27 6.08 1.58 -2.65
CA ALA A 27 7.06 0.50 -2.62
C ALA A 27 7.06 -0.25 -3.96
N TYR A 28 8.24 -0.70 -4.40
CA TYR A 28 8.42 -1.40 -5.68
C TYR A 28 9.16 -2.71 -5.50
N TYR A 29 8.80 -3.69 -6.33
CA TYR A 29 9.68 -4.83 -6.62
C TYR A 29 9.96 -4.90 -8.12
N PRO A 30 11.23 -5.04 -8.56
CA PRO A 30 12.41 -4.90 -7.70
C PRO A 30 12.53 -3.47 -7.12
N PRO A 31 13.23 -3.27 -5.99
CA PRO A 31 13.30 -1.97 -5.29
C PRO A 31 13.83 -0.83 -6.16
N ARG A 32 14.65 -1.12 -7.17
CA ARG A 32 15.18 -0.13 -8.10
C ARG A 32 14.26 0.23 -9.26
N ALA A 33 13.08 -0.38 -9.37
CA ALA A 33 12.16 -0.12 -10.49
C ALA A 33 11.76 1.35 -10.65
N ALA A 34 11.62 2.09 -9.54
CA ALA A 34 11.38 3.53 -9.58
C ALA A 34 12.52 4.32 -10.27
N PHE A 35 13.75 3.81 -10.21
CA PHE A 35 14.96 4.45 -10.73
C PHE A 35 15.41 3.90 -12.09
N ARG A 36 14.58 3.11 -12.80
CA ARG A 36 14.94 2.46 -14.07
C ARG A 36 15.38 3.43 -15.17
N ALA A 37 14.97 4.69 -15.10
CA ALA A 37 15.41 5.72 -16.04
C ALA A 37 16.92 6.03 -15.96
N PHE A 38 17.57 5.67 -14.86
CA PHE A 38 19.01 5.84 -14.63
C PHE A 38 19.83 4.59 -14.96
N ALA A 39 19.20 3.51 -15.41
CA ALA A 39 19.87 2.29 -15.83
C ALA A 39 20.73 2.56 -17.08
N LYS A 40 21.99 2.14 -17.05
CA LYS A 40 22.98 2.43 -18.09
C LYS A 40 23.13 1.31 -19.10
N THR A 41 22.93 0.07 -18.67
CA THR A 41 23.03 -1.12 -19.53
C THR A 41 21.65 -1.74 -19.81
N ASP A 42 21.55 -2.58 -20.81
CA ASP A 42 20.30 -3.26 -21.13
C ASP A 42 19.95 -4.31 -20.06
N GLU A 43 20.95 -4.91 -19.41
CA GLU A 43 20.77 -5.80 -18.27
C GLU A 43 20.20 -5.04 -17.06
N GLU A 44 20.73 -3.84 -16.74
CA GLU A 44 20.19 -2.99 -15.68
C GLU A 44 18.75 -2.56 -15.96
N LYS A 45 18.44 -2.21 -17.22
CA LYS A 45 17.09 -1.85 -17.65
C LYS A 45 16.14 -3.03 -17.49
N ALA A 46 16.54 -4.22 -17.90
CA ALA A 46 15.75 -5.44 -17.76
C ALA A 46 15.51 -5.78 -16.28
N ALA A 47 16.55 -5.75 -15.44
CA ALA A 47 16.49 -6.05 -14.02
C ALA A 47 15.71 -5.01 -13.20
N SER A 48 15.47 -3.81 -13.73
CA SER A 48 14.71 -2.74 -13.08
C SER A 48 13.28 -2.60 -13.60
N GLN A 49 12.79 -3.49 -14.47
CA GLN A 49 11.38 -3.46 -14.86
C GLN A 49 10.49 -3.76 -13.65
N PRO A 50 9.42 -2.96 -13.42
CA PRO A 50 8.55 -3.19 -12.28
C PRO A 50 7.77 -4.50 -12.46
N VAL A 51 7.76 -5.30 -11.41
CA VAL A 51 6.91 -6.50 -11.29
C VAL A 51 5.75 -6.21 -10.36
N ILE A 52 6.02 -5.48 -9.27
CA ILE A 52 5.02 -5.09 -8.29
C ILE A 52 5.24 -3.61 -7.92
N ARG A 53 4.14 -2.87 -7.75
CA ARG A 53 4.11 -1.56 -7.10
C ARG A 53 3.00 -1.52 -6.08
N VAL A 54 3.27 -0.96 -4.91
CA VAL A 54 2.26 -0.68 -3.89
C VAL A 54 2.20 0.83 -3.67
N LEU A 55 1.00 1.40 -3.60
CA LEU A 55 0.74 2.76 -3.14
C LEU A 55 0.00 2.67 -1.81
N TYR A 56 0.50 3.36 -0.79
CA TYR A 56 -0.04 3.25 0.56
C TYR A 56 0.25 4.50 1.38
N SER A 57 -0.59 4.81 2.35
CA SER A 57 -0.35 5.90 3.30
C SER A 57 0.40 5.39 4.52
N ARG A 58 1.27 6.24 5.08
CA ARG A 58 2.18 5.91 6.18
C ARG A 58 1.77 6.60 7.49
N PRO A 59 0.75 6.11 8.20
CA PRO A 59 0.43 6.62 9.52
C PRO A 59 1.59 6.39 10.50
N GLN A 60 1.77 7.34 11.41
CA GLN A 60 2.77 7.29 12.46
C GLN A 60 2.15 6.80 13.78
N MET A 61 2.93 6.05 14.54
CA MET A 61 2.54 5.54 15.86
C MET A 61 2.31 6.68 16.87
N LYS A 62 3.25 7.60 16.97
CA LYS A 62 3.19 8.76 17.90
C LYS A 62 2.86 8.31 19.33
N GLU A 63 3.64 7.37 19.85
CA GLU A 63 3.52 6.82 21.22
C GLU A 63 2.16 6.15 21.51
N ARG A 64 1.34 5.88 20.49
CA ARG A 64 0.06 5.17 20.64
C ARG A 64 0.25 3.68 20.44
N GLU A 65 -0.56 2.89 21.14
CA GLU A 65 -0.73 1.47 20.82
C GLU A 65 -1.40 1.34 19.45
N VAL A 66 -0.76 0.58 18.54
CA VAL A 66 -1.26 0.40 17.19
C VAL A 66 -2.19 -0.80 17.11
N PHE A 67 -1.64 -2.00 17.27
CA PHE A 67 -2.42 -3.23 17.17
C PHE A 67 -3.12 -3.55 18.49
N GLY A 68 -4.45 -3.66 18.44
CA GLY A 68 -5.32 -3.68 19.61
C GLY A 68 -5.84 -2.29 19.99
N GLY A 69 -5.08 -1.23 19.70
CA GLY A 69 -5.42 0.17 19.93
C GLY A 69 -6.08 0.83 18.72
N ILE A 70 -5.26 1.41 17.81
CA ILE A 70 -5.73 2.12 16.60
C ILE A 70 -6.31 1.14 15.59
N VAL A 71 -5.63 0.03 15.36
CA VAL A 71 -6.03 -1.07 14.50
C VAL A 71 -6.53 -2.21 15.39
N LYS A 72 -7.83 -2.50 15.31
CA LYS A 72 -8.43 -3.54 16.15
C LYS A 72 -8.12 -4.92 15.62
N TYR A 73 -7.83 -5.87 16.51
CA TYR A 73 -7.71 -7.27 16.15
C TYR A 73 -9.06 -7.82 15.66
N GLY A 74 -9.01 -8.64 14.60
CA GLY A 74 -10.20 -9.25 13.99
C GLY A 74 -11.04 -8.31 13.13
N GLU A 75 -10.66 -7.03 12.97
CA GLU A 75 -11.35 -6.09 12.08
C GLU A 75 -10.56 -5.87 10.78
N THR A 76 -11.29 -5.74 9.67
CA THR A 76 -10.67 -5.45 8.37
C THR A 76 -10.05 -4.07 8.36
N TRP A 77 -8.77 -3.99 8.06
CA TRP A 77 -7.98 -2.77 7.99
C TRP A 77 -7.46 -2.53 6.57
N ARG A 78 -7.48 -1.27 6.15
CA ARG A 78 -7.05 -0.79 4.81
C ARG A 78 -5.54 -0.80 4.57
N LEU A 79 -4.73 -1.34 5.49
CA LEU A 79 -3.26 -1.35 5.42
C LEU A 79 -2.65 0.04 5.23
N GLY A 80 -3.01 0.97 6.11
CA GLY A 80 -2.52 2.35 6.06
C GLY A 80 -3.50 3.33 6.70
N ALA A 81 -3.61 4.51 6.12
CA ALA A 81 -4.53 5.57 6.50
C ALA A 81 -5.18 6.16 5.24
N ASN A 82 -6.30 6.86 5.40
CA ASN A 82 -7.03 7.53 4.33
C ASN A 82 -7.51 6.55 3.25
N GLU A 83 -6.96 6.63 2.04
CA GLU A 83 -7.25 5.69 0.96
C GLU A 83 -6.80 4.26 1.32
N SER A 84 -7.48 3.29 0.73
CA SER A 84 -7.09 1.88 0.84
C SER A 84 -5.78 1.65 0.09
N THR A 85 -4.91 0.79 0.63
CA THR A 85 -3.64 0.43 -0.02
C THR A 85 -3.90 -0.29 -1.35
N GLU A 86 -3.28 0.22 -2.41
CA GLU A 86 -3.35 -0.36 -3.75
C GLU A 86 -2.07 -1.11 -4.10
N ILE A 87 -2.21 -2.29 -4.70
CA ILE A 87 -1.12 -3.05 -5.31
C ILE A 87 -1.35 -3.20 -6.80
N HIS A 88 -0.29 -3.02 -7.59
CA HIS A 88 -0.29 -3.26 -9.03
C HIS A 88 0.69 -4.38 -9.37
N PHE A 89 0.19 -5.49 -9.88
CA PHE A 89 0.96 -6.57 -10.47
C PHE A 89 1.13 -6.32 -11.96
N TYR A 90 2.37 -6.20 -12.43
CA TYR A 90 2.69 -5.98 -13.86
C TYR A 90 2.76 -7.28 -14.65
N LYS A 91 2.67 -8.42 -13.99
CA LYS A 91 2.56 -9.78 -14.56
C LYS A 91 1.67 -10.64 -13.65
N ASP A 92 1.27 -11.79 -14.13
CA ASP A 92 0.53 -12.75 -13.32
C ASP A 92 1.39 -13.24 -12.16
N VAL A 93 0.78 -13.43 -10.98
CA VAL A 93 1.44 -13.87 -9.76
C VAL A 93 0.63 -14.98 -9.10
N ALA A 94 1.21 -15.69 -8.12
CA ALA A 94 0.47 -16.58 -7.24
C ALA A 94 0.59 -16.11 -5.79
N ILE A 95 -0.51 -16.18 -5.05
CA ILE A 95 -0.62 -15.80 -3.63
C ILE A 95 -1.39 -16.90 -2.90
N GLY A 96 -0.76 -17.52 -1.91
CA GLY A 96 -1.37 -18.64 -1.20
C GLY A 96 -1.76 -19.80 -2.12
N GLY A 97 -1.00 -20.03 -3.19
CA GLY A 97 -1.25 -21.04 -4.21
C GLY A 97 -2.37 -20.70 -5.21
N LYS A 98 -2.93 -19.48 -5.15
CA LYS A 98 -3.98 -19.02 -6.07
C LYS A 98 -3.40 -18.05 -7.10
N GLU A 99 -3.66 -18.30 -8.37
CA GLU A 99 -3.27 -17.40 -9.48
C GLU A 99 -4.04 -16.08 -9.41
N VAL A 100 -3.31 -14.97 -9.48
CA VAL A 100 -3.81 -13.60 -9.55
C VAL A 100 -3.28 -12.95 -10.83
N LYS A 101 -4.17 -12.50 -11.68
CA LYS A 101 -3.80 -11.89 -12.97
C LYS A 101 -3.10 -10.55 -12.78
N ALA A 102 -2.30 -10.17 -13.77
CA ALA A 102 -1.75 -8.82 -13.85
C ALA A 102 -2.87 -7.79 -13.77
N GLY A 103 -2.68 -6.74 -12.97
CA GLY A 103 -3.72 -5.75 -12.73
C GLY A 103 -3.55 -5.01 -11.42
N ARG A 104 -4.53 -4.15 -11.12
CA ARG A 104 -4.61 -3.38 -9.87
C ARG A 104 -5.58 -4.06 -8.91
N TYR A 105 -5.24 -4.06 -7.64
CA TYR A 105 -6.05 -4.63 -6.56
C TYR A 105 -5.92 -3.75 -5.32
N THR A 106 -6.95 -3.73 -4.51
CA THR A 106 -6.85 -3.20 -3.14
C THR A 106 -6.39 -4.30 -2.20
N VAL A 107 -5.51 -3.94 -1.27
CA VAL A 107 -5.03 -4.87 -0.25
C VAL A 107 -5.61 -4.48 1.10
N TYR A 108 -6.27 -5.44 1.74
CA TYR A 108 -6.74 -5.33 3.11
C TYR A 108 -6.06 -6.36 3.99
N ALA A 109 -6.06 -6.12 5.29
CA ALA A 109 -5.67 -7.14 6.25
C ALA A 109 -6.65 -7.19 7.42
N THR A 110 -6.79 -8.37 8.00
CA THR A 110 -7.43 -8.57 9.30
C THR A 110 -6.35 -9.00 10.29
N PRO A 111 -5.80 -8.06 11.07
CA PRO A 111 -4.76 -8.38 12.03
C PRO A 111 -5.31 -9.25 13.17
N GLY A 112 -4.55 -10.28 13.50
CA GLY A 112 -4.67 -11.01 14.76
C GLY A 112 -3.38 -10.84 15.58
N GLU A 113 -3.36 -11.31 16.81
CA GLU A 113 -2.17 -11.22 17.69
C GLU A 113 -0.98 -12.03 17.18
N LYS A 114 -1.25 -13.18 16.53
CA LYS A 114 -0.23 -14.13 16.09
C LYS A 114 -0.10 -14.27 14.58
N GLU A 115 -1.14 -13.90 13.86
CA GLU A 115 -1.22 -14.03 12.41
C GLU A 115 -2.16 -13.00 11.82
N TRP A 116 -1.95 -12.64 10.56
CA TRP A 116 -2.81 -11.74 9.81
C TRP A 116 -3.40 -12.48 8.60
N GLU A 117 -4.68 -12.31 8.38
CA GLU A 117 -5.24 -12.58 7.06
C GLU A 117 -5.02 -11.36 6.16
N VAL A 118 -4.38 -11.57 5.00
CA VAL A 118 -4.16 -10.52 3.98
C VAL A 118 -4.96 -10.90 2.75
N VAL A 119 -5.79 -9.99 2.25
CA VAL A 119 -6.68 -10.23 1.11
C VAL A 119 -6.40 -9.24 -0.01
N PHE A 120 -6.58 -9.71 -1.25
CA PHE A 120 -6.45 -8.94 -2.48
C PHE A 120 -7.82 -8.86 -3.15
N ASN A 121 -8.30 -7.64 -3.37
CA ASN A 121 -9.69 -7.37 -3.75
C ASN A 121 -9.75 -6.53 -5.03
N THR A 122 -10.77 -6.75 -5.87
CA THR A 122 -10.93 -6.04 -7.14
C THR A 122 -11.55 -4.65 -7.02
N ASP A 123 -12.14 -4.29 -5.86
CA ASP A 123 -12.67 -2.96 -5.63
C ASP A 123 -11.50 -1.98 -5.51
N LEU A 124 -11.52 -0.92 -6.29
CA LEU A 124 -10.43 0.07 -6.37
C LEU A 124 -10.89 1.44 -5.89
N ASP A 125 -9.89 2.32 -5.67
CA ASP A 125 -10.09 3.74 -5.40
C ASP A 125 -10.96 4.01 -4.14
N GLY A 126 -10.89 3.09 -3.14
CA GLY A 126 -11.67 3.15 -1.92
C GLY A 126 -11.02 4.02 -0.83
N TRP A 127 -11.86 4.56 0.06
CA TRP A 127 -11.44 5.22 1.29
C TRP A 127 -11.67 4.30 2.50
N GLY A 128 -10.63 4.01 3.26
CA GLY A 128 -10.75 3.11 4.42
C GLY A 128 -11.05 1.67 4.01
N ALA A 129 -11.78 0.96 4.85
CA ALA A 129 -12.33 -0.36 4.57
C ALA A 129 -13.88 -0.35 4.60
N TYR A 130 -14.49 0.84 4.45
CA TYR A 130 -15.94 1.00 4.63
C TYR A 130 -16.77 0.32 3.55
N ALA A 131 -16.23 0.23 2.33
CA ALA A 131 -16.89 -0.42 1.19
C ALA A 131 -16.33 -1.82 0.90
N TYR A 132 -15.53 -2.39 1.81
CA TYR A 132 -14.95 -3.72 1.60
C TYR A 132 -16.07 -4.77 1.40
N ASN A 133 -16.00 -5.48 0.28
CA ASN A 133 -16.85 -6.61 -0.03
C ASN A 133 -16.01 -7.88 -0.22
N PRO A 134 -16.13 -8.89 0.67
CA PRO A 134 -15.36 -10.12 0.59
C PRO A 134 -15.67 -10.97 -0.67
N GLU A 135 -16.80 -10.77 -1.33
CA GLU A 135 -17.13 -11.47 -2.59
C GLU A 135 -16.19 -11.07 -3.74
N ASN A 136 -15.56 -9.88 -3.63
CA ASN A 136 -14.62 -9.35 -4.62
C ASN A 136 -13.15 -9.74 -4.32
N ASN A 137 -12.90 -10.62 -3.35
CA ASN A 137 -11.57 -11.14 -3.07
C ASN A 137 -11.11 -12.11 -4.16
N VAL A 138 -9.95 -11.83 -4.76
CA VAL A 138 -9.33 -12.71 -5.75
C VAL A 138 -8.35 -13.69 -5.12
N ALA A 139 -7.72 -13.30 -4.02
CA ALA A 139 -6.84 -14.17 -3.22
C ALA A 139 -6.83 -13.73 -1.76
N SER A 140 -6.53 -14.66 -0.87
CA SER A 140 -6.23 -14.41 0.54
C SER A 140 -5.11 -15.33 1.01
N ILE A 141 -4.37 -14.89 2.01
CA ILE A 141 -3.34 -15.69 2.67
C ILE A 141 -3.25 -15.30 4.14
N THR A 142 -3.10 -16.29 5.00
CA THR A 142 -2.79 -16.07 6.41
C THR A 142 -1.28 -16.22 6.62
N VAL A 143 -0.68 -15.22 7.25
CA VAL A 143 0.76 -15.14 7.49
C VAL A 143 1.05 -14.84 8.96
N PRO A 144 2.15 -15.37 9.53
CA PRO A 144 2.55 -15.08 10.90
C PRO A 144 2.80 -13.60 11.13
N ALA A 145 2.40 -13.10 12.30
CA ALA A 145 2.81 -11.82 12.83
C ALA A 145 4.05 -12.02 13.71
N GLU A 146 5.18 -11.44 13.29
CA GLU A 146 6.47 -11.58 13.96
C GLU A 146 6.80 -10.31 14.75
N ALA A 147 7.55 -10.45 15.83
CA ALA A 147 8.06 -9.30 16.55
C ALA A 147 9.18 -8.62 15.76
N SER A 148 9.14 -7.30 15.70
CA SER A 148 10.25 -6.50 15.16
C SER A 148 11.34 -6.31 16.20
N ASP A 149 12.60 -6.32 15.78
CA ASP A 149 13.76 -6.04 16.66
C ASP A 149 13.75 -4.60 17.22
N LYS A 150 13.10 -3.69 16.54
CA LYS A 150 13.00 -2.26 16.89
C LYS A 150 11.60 -1.72 16.56
N PRO A 151 11.10 -0.77 17.34
CA PRO A 151 9.85 -0.10 17.03
C PRO A 151 9.89 0.58 15.65
N ILE A 152 8.85 0.37 14.87
CA ILE A 152 8.66 0.96 13.54
C ILE A 152 7.65 2.09 13.69
N GLU A 153 8.12 3.33 13.68
CA GLU A 153 7.30 4.51 13.95
C GLU A 153 6.21 4.73 12.91
N ALA A 154 6.54 4.61 11.63
CA ALA A 154 5.60 4.80 10.53
C ALA A 154 5.30 3.46 9.85
N PHE A 155 4.02 3.18 9.59
CA PHE A 155 3.65 2.04 8.77
C PHE A 155 4.47 2.01 7.48
N SER A 156 5.07 0.88 7.19
CA SER A 156 6.03 0.74 6.09
C SER A 156 5.81 -0.55 5.33
N ILE A 157 5.92 -0.46 4.00
CA ILE A 157 5.91 -1.60 3.09
C ILE A 157 7.23 -1.63 2.33
N ALA A 158 7.85 -2.80 2.24
CA ALA A 158 9.06 -3.06 1.48
C ALA A 158 8.96 -4.43 0.79
N PHE A 159 9.92 -4.70 -0.09
CA PHE A 159 10.01 -6.01 -0.75
C PHE A 159 11.39 -6.61 -0.53
N GLU A 160 11.41 -7.92 -0.32
CA GLU A 160 12.60 -8.75 -0.24
C GLU A 160 12.50 -9.84 -1.29
N GLN A 161 13.64 -10.17 -1.92
CA GLN A 161 13.70 -11.24 -2.91
C GLN A 161 13.50 -12.61 -2.23
N ALA A 162 12.71 -13.47 -2.86
CA ALA A 162 12.54 -14.87 -2.51
C ALA A 162 12.93 -15.77 -3.70
N ASP A 163 13.11 -17.07 -3.47
CA ASP A 163 13.55 -18.02 -4.51
C ASP A 163 12.59 -18.05 -5.71
N ASN A 164 11.29 -17.98 -5.47
CA ASN A 164 10.24 -18.05 -6.49
C ASN A 164 9.45 -16.73 -6.63
N GLY A 165 10.05 -15.58 -6.29
CA GLY A 165 9.31 -14.32 -6.35
C GLY A 165 9.81 -13.29 -5.34
N ALA A 166 8.92 -12.73 -4.53
CA ALA A 166 9.24 -11.75 -3.50
C ALA A 166 8.36 -11.92 -2.25
N HIS A 167 8.87 -11.48 -1.11
CA HIS A 167 8.05 -11.22 0.06
C HIS A 167 7.68 -9.74 0.11
N MET A 168 6.39 -9.42 0.17
CA MET A 168 5.93 -8.10 0.60
C MET A 168 5.99 -8.05 2.13
N ILE A 169 6.87 -7.19 2.64
CA ILE A 169 7.08 -7.01 4.07
C ILE A 169 6.32 -5.78 4.52
N MET A 170 5.50 -5.93 5.55
CA MET A 170 4.76 -4.84 6.17
C MET A 170 5.13 -4.74 7.63
N GLY A 171 5.44 -3.53 8.08
CA GLY A 171 5.85 -3.31 9.46
C GLY A 171 5.25 -2.05 10.07
N TRP A 172 4.82 -2.15 11.33
CA TRP A 172 4.41 -1.02 12.15
C TRP A 172 4.48 -1.38 13.63
N GLU A 173 4.79 -0.40 14.49
CA GLU A 173 5.01 -0.62 15.91
C GLU A 173 6.08 -1.69 16.16
N ASN A 174 5.75 -2.79 16.80
CA ASN A 174 6.65 -3.92 17.05
C ASN A 174 6.27 -5.17 16.23
N THR A 175 5.51 -5.01 15.15
CA THR A 175 4.98 -6.12 14.37
C THR A 175 5.47 -6.04 12.92
N VAL A 176 5.88 -7.19 12.40
CA VAL A 176 6.24 -7.39 11.00
C VAL A 176 5.51 -8.62 10.46
N VAL A 177 4.96 -8.50 9.26
CA VAL A 177 4.40 -9.63 8.51
C VAL A 177 5.03 -9.73 7.13
N ARG A 178 5.16 -10.95 6.60
CA ARG A 178 5.74 -11.25 5.30
C ARG A 178 4.74 -12.02 4.45
N VAL A 179 4.31 -11.42 3.36
CA VAL A 179 3.39 -12.04 2.40
C VAL A 179 4.18 -12.56 1.22
N PRO A 180 4.27 -13.89 1.01
CA PRO A 180 4.91 -14.45 -0.18
C PRO A 180 4.06 -14.16 -1.42
N ILE A 181 4.71 -13.71 -2.49
CA ILE A 181 4.15 -13.46 -3.81
C ILE A 181 5.07 -14.16 -4.82
N GLU A 182 4.55 -15.18 -5.48
CA GLU A 182 5.31 -16.03 -6.41
C GLU A 182 5.09 -15.57 -7.86
N PHE A 183 6.16 -15.63 -8.71
CA PHE A 183 6.07 -15.25 -10.13
C PHE A 183 7.24 -15.71 -10.99
#